data_c05d51653a89b3606bfb8d1ac3e63c17
#
_entry.id   c05d51653a89b3606bfb8d1ac3e63c17
#
_cell.length_a   1.000
_cell.length_b   1.000
_cell.length_c   1.000
_cell.angle_alpha   90.00
_cell.angle_beta   90.00
_cell.angle_gamma   90.00
#
_symmetry.space_group_name_H-M   'P 1'
#
loop_
_entity.id
_entity.type
_entity.pdbx_description
1 polymer ?
#
loop_
_entity_poly.entity_id
_entity_poly.type
_entity_poly.pdbx_seq_one_letter_code
_entity_poly.pdbx_strand_id
1 'polypeptide(L)'
;LDLPQAIGMLEGQQHTLEDAVRELEKQKVDKIIVVPVLLFPATHAREDIPQRMQACAGVPFEICETLGTTKAVYDWLKDRLQEAAETHPTFPIMLVAHGTTHYPEPGEQLERIAAALRSDLGRDVFATNHLGEPHYQAISGELPYIVQRLFFTDGYLAKKIGFWFEKNRPQDVLLEQLLDAEAVHKALKERLEDAGCIR
;
A
#
# COMPACT_ATOMS: atom_id res chain seq x y z
N LEU A 1 -21.84 -0.31 -5.50
CA LEU A 1 -21.78 0.39 -6.78
C LEU A 1 -22.68 -0.36 -7.77
N ASP A 2 -23.55 0.35 -8.49
CA ASP A 2 -24.40 -0.22 -9.56
C ASP A 2 -23.63 -0.39 -10.90
N LEU A 3 -22.30 -0.49 -10.82
CA LEU A 3 -21.42 -0.69 -11.97
C LEU A 3 -20.97 -2.15 -12.05
N PRO A 4 -20.81 -2.71 -13.26
CA PRO A 4 -20.16 -4.00 -13.44
C PRO A 4 -18.80 -4.05 -12.74
N GLN A 5 -18.51 -5.11 -12.01
CA GLN A 5 -17.29 -5.27 -11.24
C GLN A 5 -16.71 -6.67 -11.44
N ALA A 6 -15.40 -6.77 -11.51
CA ALA A 6 -14.67 -8.03 -11.52
C ALA A 6 -13.36 -7.88 -10.74
N ILE A 7 -12.87 -8.97 -10.15
CA ILE A 7 -11.61 -9.01 -9.42
C ILE A 7 -10.62 -9.84 -10.22
N GLY A 8 -9.48 -9.23 -10.57
CA GLY A 8 -8.37 -9.88 -11.24
C GLY A 8 -7.17 -10.04 -10.32
N MET A 9 -6.63 -11.24 -10.22
CA MET A 9 -5.40 -11.54 -9.50
C MET A 9 -4.19 -11.36 -10.42
N LEU A 10 -3.12 -10.75 -9.90
CA LEU A 10 -1.87 -10.60 -10.63
C LEU A 10 -1.06 -11.90 -10.66
N GLU A 11 -1.19 -12.71 -9.60
CA GLU A 11 -0.50 -13.98 -9.43
C GLU A 11 -1.50 -15.14 -9.37
N GLY A 12 -1.05 -16.33 -9.75
CA GLY A 12 -1.89 -17.52 -9.77
C GLY A 12 -2.48 -17.84 -11.15
N GLN A 13 -3.23 -18.95 -11.23
CA GLN A 13 -3.82 -19.45 -12.49
C GLN A 13 -5.34 -19.31 -12.55
N GLN A 14 -5.97 -18.80 -11.50
CA GLN A 14 -7.42 -18.63 -11.42
C GLN A 14 -7.74 -17.18 -11.11
N HIS A 15 -8.88 -16.71 -11.62
CA HIS A 15 -9.32 -15.33 -11.45
C HIS A 15 -8.25 -14.32 -11.88
N THR A 16 -7.60 -14.58 -13.00
CA THR A 16 -6.53 -13.72 -13.52
C THR A 16 -7.08 -12.35 -13.94
N LEU A 17 -6.18 -11.39 -14.16
CA LEU A 17 -6.55 -10.09 -14.72
C LEU A 17 -7.30 -10.25 -16.06
N GLU A 18 -6.85 -11.19 -16.90
CA GLU A 18 -7.47 -11.52 -18.17
C GLU A 18 -8.87 -12.13 -18.03
N ASP A 19 -9.09 -12.92 -16.96
CA ASP A 19 -10.42 -13.45 -16.66
C ASP A 19 -11.39 -12.33 -16.28
N ALA A 20 -10.94 -11.40 -15.44
CA ALA A 20 -11.72 -10.24 -15.01
C ALA A 20 -12.07 -9.34 -16.20
N VAL A 21 -11.12 -9.07 -17.11
CA VAL A 21 -11.38 -8.31 -18.35
C VAL A 21 -12.44 -8.99 -19.20
N ARG A 22 -12.30 -10.30 -19.45
CA ARG A 22 -13.30 -11.07 -20.24
C ARG A 22 -14.69 -11.08 -19.59
N GLU A 23 -14.76 -11.10 -18.26
CA GLU A 23 -16.03 -11.03 -17.53
C GLU A 23 -16.73 -9.69 -17.75
N LEU A 24 -15.99 -8.58 -17.64
CA LEU A 24 -16.53 -7.24 -17.87
C LEU A 24 -16.95 -7.04 -19.33
N GLU A 25 -16.17 -7.49 -20.30
CA GLU A 25 -16.50 -7.39 -21.73
C GLU A 25 -17.77 -8.16 -22.12
N LYS A 26 -18.03 -9.32 -21.50
CA LYS A 26 -19.31 -10.03 -21.65
C LYS A 26 -20.51 -9.21 -21.20
N GLN A 27 -20.31 -8.29 -20.26
CA GLN A 27 -21.32 -7.35 -19.76
C GLN A 27 -21.46 -6.11 -20.67
N LYS A 28 -20.70 -6.05 -21.77
CA LYS A 28 -20.74 -4.97 -22.79
C LYS A 28 -20.43 -3.60 -22.22
N VAL A 29 -19.40 -3.51 -21.38
CA VAL A 29 -18.89 -2.24 -20.84
C VAL A 29 -18.19 -1.45 -21.96
N ASP A 30 -18.32 -0.12 -21.94
CA ASP A 30 -17.68 0.77 -22.92
C ASP A 30 -16.22 1.12 -22.56
N LYS A 31 -15.88 1.01 -21.27
CA LYS A 31 -14.55 1.32 -20.72
C LYS A 31 -14.32 0.50 -19.46
N ILE A 32 -13.07 0.12 -19.20
CA ILE A 32 -12.64 -0.55 -17.98
C ILE A 32 -11.78 0.42 -17.15
N ILE A 33 -12.12 0.60 -15.87
CA ILE A 33 -11.28 1.29 -14.90
C ILE A 33 -10.62 0.24 -14.01
N VAL A 34 -9.31 0.24 -13.99
CA VAL A 34 -8.50 -0.69 -13.20
C VAL A 34 -8.01 0.04 -11.94
N VAL A 35 -8.41 -0.44 -10.77
CA VAL A 35 -7.90 0.08 -9.50
C VAL A 35 -6.91 -0.94 -8.90
N PRO A 36 -5.60 -0.67 -8.96
CA PRO A 36 -4.61 -1.56 -8.36
C PRO A 36 -4.73 -1.59 -6.83
N VAL A 37 -5.04 -2.75 -6.25
CA VAL A 37 -5.02 -2.94 -4.79
C VAL A 37 -3.58 -3.17 -4.35
N LEU A 38 -2.77 -2.14 -4.54
CA LEU A 38 -1.34 -2.06 -4.20
C LEU A 38 -1.11 -0.77 -3.42
N LEU A 39 -0.17 -0.76 -2.47
CA LEU A 39 0.14 0.45 -1.72
C LEU A 39 1.01 1.42 -2.54
N PHE A 40 2.03 0.91 -3.21
CA PHE A 40 3.01 1.74 -3.91
C PHE A 40 3.24 1.27 -5.35
N PRO A 41 3.58 2.20 -6.28
CA PRO A 41 3.69 1.91 -7.72
C PRO A 41 5.05 1.27 -8.07
N ALA A 42 5.21 -0.01 -7.73
CA ALA A 42 6.36 -0.83 -8.14
C ALA A 42 6.07 -1.61 -9.43
N THR A 43 6.83 -2.67 -9.73
CA THR A 43 6.78 -3.45 -10.96
C THR A 43 5.36 -3.86 -11.38
N HIS A 44 4.55 -4.39 -10.47
CA HIS A 44 3.18 -4.80 -10.79
C HIS A 44 2.33 -3.65 -11.33
N ALA A 45 2.37 -2.48 -10.69
CA ALA A 45 1.57 -1.34 -11.10
C ALA A 45 2.12 -0.68 -12.38
N ARG A 46 3.44 -0.69 -12.59
CA ARG A 46 4.10 0.03 -13.69
C ARG A 46 4.31 -0.79 -14.94
N GLU A 47 4.46 -2.09 -14.82
CA GLU A 47 4.76 -2.98 -15.93
C GLU A 47 3.67 -4.02 -16.13
N ASP A 48 3.42 -4.88 -15.13
CA ASP A 48 2.59 -6.06 -15.30
C ASP A 48 1.14 -5.70 -15.64
N ILE A 49 0.51 -4.81 -14.88
CA ILE A 49 -0.88 -4.41 -15.13
C ILE A 49 -1.01 -3.71 -16.49
N PRO A 50 -0.21 -2.67 -16.83
CA PRO A 50 -0.31 -2.02 -18.14
C PRO A 50 -0.08 -2.96 -19.31
N GLN A 51 0.95 -3.80 -19.26
CA GLN A 51 1.26 -4.75 -20.35
C GLN A 51 0.15 -5.78 -20.54
N ARG A 52 -0.35 -6.36 -19.45
CA ARG A 52 -1.43 -7.36 -19.51
C ARG A 52 -2.75 -6.74 -19.98
N MET A 53 -3.10 -5.54 -19.48
CA MET A 53 -4.29 -4.82 -19.97
C MET A 53 -4.18 -4.50 -21.44
N GLN A 54 -3.04 -4.02 -21.91
CA GLN A 54 -2.81 -3.73 -23.34
C GLN A 54 -2.91 -4.98 -24.21
N ALA A 55 -2.53 -6.14 -23.69
CA ALA A 55 -2.58 -7.40 -24.40
C ALA A 55 -3.98 -8.04 -24.44
N CYS A 56 -4.85 -7.78 -23.45
CA CYS A 56 -6.11 -8.51 -23.32
C CYS A 56 -7.38 -7.66 -23.44
N ALA A 57 -7.32 -6.34 -23.21
CA ALA A 57 -8.51 -5.49 -23.26
C ALA A 57 -8.92 -5.16 -24.70
N GLY A 58 -10.16 -5.50 -25.06
CA GLY A 58 -10.79 -5.15 -26.32
C GLY A 58 -11.52 -3.80 -26.30
N VAL A 59 -11.62 -3.16 -25.16
CA VAL A 59 -12.22 -1.84 -24.95
C VAL A 59 -11.21 -0.86 -24.32
N PRO A 60 -11.42 0.45 -24.41
CA PRO A 60 -10.58 1.44 -23.73
C PRO A 60 -10.48 1.15 -22.24
N PHE A 61 -9.32 1.38 -21.66
CA PHE A 61 -9.11 1.24 -20.23
C PHE A 61 -8.30 2.40 -19.64
N GLU A 62 -8.44 2.58 -18.35
CA GLU A 62 -7.68 3.51 -17.53
C GLU A 62 -7.19 2.80 -16.27
N ILE A 63 -5.96 3.06 -15.85
CA ILE A 63 -5.39 2.48 -14.65
C ILE A 63 -5.23 3.61 -13.63
N CYS A 64 -5.91 3.48 -12.50
CA CYS A 64 -5.79 4.40 -11.37
C CYS A 64 -4.42 4.28 -10.70
N GLU A 65 -4.07 5.30 -9.92
CA GLU A 65 -2.94 5.21 -9.02
C GLU A 65 -3.16 4.15 -7.92
N THR A 66 -2.08 3.73 -7.28
CA THR A 66 -2.09 2.81 -6.14
C THR A 66 -2.70 3.46 -4.89
N LEU A 67 -3.08 2.67 -3.89
CA LEU A 67 -3.86 3.14 -2.75
C LEU A 67 -3.05 3.89 -1.68
N GLY A 68 -1.73 3.75 -1.65
CA GLY A 68 -0.89 4.26 -0.56
C GLY A 68 -0.91 5.79 -0.38
N THR A 69 -1.26 6.53 -1.43
CA THR A 69 -1.35 8.01 -1.42
C THR A 69 -2.77 8.55 -1.24
N THR A 70 -3.75 7.68 -0.98
CA THR A 70 -5.12 8.11 -0.67
C THR A 70 -5.20 8.74 0.71
N LYS A 71 -6.14 9.67 0.86
CA LYS A 71 -6.42 10.27 2.17
C LYS A 71 -6.88 9.23 3.19
N ALA A 72 -7.67 8.25 2.76
CA ALA A 72 -8.18 7.18 3.64
C ALA A 72 -7.05 6.35 4.26
N VAL A 73 -6.04 5.98 3.48
CA VAL A 73 -4.86 5.26 3.99
C VAL A 73 -4.03 6.15 4.91
N TYR A 74 -3.86 7.42 4.56
CA TYR A 74 -3.13 8.37 5.39
C TYR A 74 -3.81 8.61 6.74
N ASP A 75 -5.11 8.89 6.75
CA ASP A 75 -5.88 9.13 7.97
C ASP A 75 -5.84 7.92 8.90
N TRP A 76 -6.10 6.73 8.37
CA TRP A 76 -5.99 5.49 9.13
C TRP A 76 -4.61 5.30 9.76
N LEU A 77 -3.55 5.54 8.97
CA LEU A 77 -2.18 5.41 9.44
C LEU A 77 -1.87 6.42 10.55
N LYS A 78 -2.30 7.68 10.37
CA LYS A 78 -2.11 8.75 11.35
C LYS A 78 -2.81 8.44 12.67
N ASP A 79 -4.10 8.06 12.64
CA ASP A 79 -4.89 7.78 13.84
C ASP A 79 -4.26 6.62 14.63
N ARG A 80 -3.87 5.56 13.94
CA ARG A 80 -3.23 4.40 14.55
C ARG A 80 -1.87 4.72 15.19
N LEU A 81 -1.06 5.52 14.51
CA LEU A 81 0.25 5.92 15.02
C LEU A 81 0.11 6.90 16.18
N GLN A 82 -0.90 7.76 16.16
CA GLN A 82 -1.20 8.67 17.26
C GLN A 82 -1.58 7.89 18.53
N GLU A 83 -2.49 6.90 18.43
CA GLU A 83 -2.87 6.03 19.54
C GLU A 83 -1.66 5.30 20.14
N ALA A 84 -0.81 4.71 19.29
CA ALA A 84 0.41 4.04 19.74
C ALA A 84 1.40 5.01 20.39
N ALA A 85 1.48 6.24 19.88
CA ALA A 85 2.34 7.29 20.39
C ALA A 85 1.90 7.85 21.75
N GLU A 86 0.61 7.84 22.06
CA GLU A 86 0.10 8.20 23.39
C GLU A 86 0.57 7.20 24.47
N THR A 87 0.63 5.92 24.10
CA THR A 87 1.13 4.85 24.99
C THR A 87 2.66 4.85 25.10
N HIS A 88 3.35 5.28 24.05
CA HIS A 88 4.82 5.31 23.95
C HIS A 88 5.33 6.72 23.58
N PRO A 89 5.24 7.71 24.49
CA PRO A 89 5.43 9.13 24.15
C PRO A 89 6.83 9.52 23.70
N THR A 90 7.84 8.71 24.00
CA THR A 90 9.24 8.99 23.64
C THR A 90 9.75 8.18 22.46
N PHE A 91 8.95 7.23 21.94
CA PHE A 91 9.41 6.37 20.86
C PHE A 91 9.26 7.07 19.50
N PRO A 92 10.31 7.11 18.69
CA PRO A 92 10.19 7.47 17.28
C PRO A 92 9.40 6.41 16.51
N ILE A 93 8.88 6.78 15.35
CA ILE A 93 8.10 5.91 14.48
C ILE A 93 8.97 5.42 13.33
N MET A 94 8.83 4.15 12.96
CA MET A 94 9.44 3.56 11.79
C MET A 94 8.35 2.98 10.89
N LEU A 95 8.26 3.48 9.66
CA LEU A 95 7.43 2.91 8.60
C LEU A 95 8.27 1.90 7.82
N VAL A 96 7.77 0.70 7.61
CA VAL A 96 8.45 -0.34 6.83
C VAL A 96 7.58 -0.75 5.65
N ALA A 97 7.97 -0.35 4.44
CA ALA A 97 7.33 -0.75 3.19
C ALA A 97 8.05 -1.90 2.50
N HIS A 98 7.42 -2.47 1.48
CA HIS A 98 8.06 -3.47 0.62
C HIS A 98 9.32 -2.89 -0.03
N GLY A 99 9.22 -1.67 -0.58
CA GLY A 99 10.28 -1.01 -1.31
C GLY A 99 10.55 -1.67 -2.68
N THR A 100 11.51 -1.11 -3.38
CA THR A 100 12.01 -1.63 -4.66
C THR A 100 13.38 -1.01 -4.96
N THR A 101 14.20 -1.69 -5.73
CA THR A 101 15.47 -1.15 -6.26
C THR A 101 15.35 -0.65 -7.71
N HIS A 102 14.17 -0.81 -8.33
CA HIS A 102 13.95 -0.51 -9.74
C HIS A 102 13.39 0.90 -9.99
N TYR A 103 12.60 1.42 -9.05
CA TYR A 103 11.87 2.68 -9.19
C TYR A 103 12.06 3.56 -7.96
N PRO A 104 12.31 4.87 -8.12
CA PRO A 104 12.43 5.79 -6.98
C PRO A 104 11.08 6.14 -6.34
N GLU A 105 10.00 6.16 -7.12
CA GLU A 105 8.72 6.71 -6.68
C GLU A 105 8.10 6.04 -5.45
N PRO A 106 8.15 4.70 -5.26
CA PRO A 106 7.68 4.08 -4.03
C PRO A 106 8.35 4.65 -2.77
N GLY A 107 9.68 4.82 -2.84
CA GLY A 107 10.45 5.43 -1.75
C GLY A 107 10.11 6.90 -1.54
N GLU A 108 9.97 7.68 -2.61
CA GLU A 108 9.58 9.08 -2.56
C GLU A 108 8.16 9.27 -2.00
N GLN A 109 7.21 8.40 -2.36
CA GLN A 109 5.86 8.41 -1.80
C GLN A 109 5.88 8.11 -0.31
N LEU A 110 6.63 7.07 0.10
CA LEU A 110 6.79 6.72 1.51
C LEU A 110 7.41 7.87 2.32
N GLU A 111 8.44 8.54 1.78
CA GLU A 111 9.07 9.67 2.45
C GLU A 111 8.12 10.87 2.56
N ARG A 112 7.29 11.14 1.56
CA ARG A 112 6.24 12.19 1.66
C ARG A 112 5.23 11.88 2.78
N ILE A 113 4.81 10.62 2.90
CA ILE A 113 3.93 10.17 3.99
C ILE A 113 4.63 10.37 5.34
N ALA A 114 5.89 9.94 5.47
CA ALA A 114 6.66 10.10 6.70
C ALA A 114 6.85 11.59 7.07
N ALA A 115 7.09 12.46 6.08
CA ALA A 115 7.24 13.89 6.29
C ALA A 115 5.93 14.54 6.79
N ALA A 116 4.79 14.16 6.22
CA ALA A 116 3.48 14.62 6.67
C ALA A 116 3.18 14.14 8.11
N LEU A 117 3.46 12.88 8.41
CA LEU A 117 3.29 12.32 9.76
C LEU A 117 4.21 12.98 10.78
N ARG A 118 5.48 13.30 10.43
CA ARG A 118 6.38 14.09 11.31
C ARG A 118 5.74 15.43 11.70
N SER A 119 5.19 16.12 10.71
CA SER A 119 4.50 17.40 10.95
C SER A 119 3.26 17.25 11.82
N ASP A 120 2.42 16.26 11.53
CA ASP A 120 1.13 16.07 12.18
C ASP A 120 1.25 15.53 13.61
N LEU A 121 2.20 14.61 13.84
CA LEU A 121 2.40 13.95 15.14
C LEU A 121 3.45 14.63 16.02
N GLY A 122 4.22 15.59 15.48
CA GLY A 122 5.26 16.31 16.21
C GLY A 122 6.39 15.42 16.71
N ARG A 123 6.76 14.36 15.96
CA ARG A 123 7.81 13.41 16.35
C ARG A 123 8.55 12.83 15.14
N ASP A 124 9.69 12.18 15.40
CA ASP A 124 10.48 11.57 14.34
C ASP A 124 9.74 10.38 13.73
N VAL A 125 9.65 10.39 12.40
CA VAL A 125 9.10 9.30 11.58
C VAL A 125 10.11 8.96 10.49
N PHE A 126 10.54 7.72 10.45
CA PHE A 126 11.51 7.19 9.49
C PHE A 126 10.82 6.36 8.42
N ALA A 127 11.05 6.71 7.15
CA ALA A 127 10.64 5.91 6.01
C ALA A 127 11.70 4.85 5.73
N THR A 128 11.34 3.57 5.78
CA THR A 128 12.27 2.46 5.53
C THR A 128 11.66 1.41 4.62
N ASN A 129 12.52 0.61 4.00
CA ASN A 129 12.14 -0.39 3.02
C ASN A 129 12.69 -1.78 3.38
N HIS A 130 12.01 -2.81 2.89
CA HIS A 130 12.57 -4.16 2.87
C HIS A 130 13.49 -4.38 1.66
N LEU A 131 13.16 -3.77 0.52
CA LEU A 131 14.03 -3.73 -0.67
C LEU A 131 14.40 -2.28 -0.97
N GLY A 132 15.68 -2.01 -1.18
CA GLY A 132 16.19 -0.65 -1.40
C GLY A 132 16.52 0.09 -0.10
N GLU A 133 16.96 1.34 -0.25
CA GLU A 133 17.41 2.18 0.86
C GLU A 133 16.38 3.27 1.21
N PRO A 134 16.32 3.74 2.46
CA PRO A 134 16.99 3.14 3.61
C PRO A 134 16.36 1.80 4.01
N HIS A 135 17.20 0.79 4.25
CA HIS A 135 16.73 -0.53 4.65
C HIS A 135 16.40 -0.55 6.14
N TYR A 136 15.25 -1.14 6.54
CA TYR A 136 14.79 -1.13 7.93
C TYR A 136 15.79 -1.74 8.94
N GLN A 137 16.63 -2.67 8.51
CA GLN A 137 17.66 -3.29 9.35
C GLN A 137 18.89 -2.40 9.55
N ALA A 138 19.09 -1.39 8.69
CA ALA A 138 20.23 -0.49 8.79
C ALA A 138 19.97 0.66 9.79
N ILE A 139 18.72 0.88 10.18
CA ILE A 139 18.38 1.90 11.17
C ILE A 139 18.84 1.44 12.54
N SER A 140 19.87 2.10 13.06
CA SER A 140 20.40 1.90 14.39
C SER A 140 19.96 3.05 15.30
N GLY A 141 19.46 2.71 16.48
CA GLY A 141 19.10 3.66 17.52
C GLY A 141 19.04 2.94 18.85
N GLU A 142 19.38 3.65 19.93
CA GLU A 142 19.27 3.12 21.29
C GLU A 142 17.82 3.09 21.78
N LEU A 143 16.99 4.01 21.27
CA LEU A 143 15.57 4.09 21.60
C LEU A 143 14.77 3.01 20.88
N PRO A 144 13.75 2.45 21.55
CA PRO A 144 12.75 1.62 20.89
C PRO A 144 11.93 2.42 19.87
N TYR A 145 11.44 1.75 18.84
CA TYR A 145 10.57 2.33 17.82
C TYR A 145 9.14 1.83 17.94
N ILE A 146 8.17 2.65 17.53
CA ILE A 146 6.85 2.20 17.08
C ILE A 146 7.01 1.82 15.61
N VAL A 147 6.83 0.54 15.28
CA VAL A 147 7.06 0.02 13.93
C VAL A 147 5.74 -0.28 13.25
N GLN A 148 5.43 0.43 12.18
CA GLN A 148 4.27 0.16 11.31
C GLN A 148 4.73 -0.48 10.01
N ARG A 149 4.33 -1.72 9.81
CA ARG A 149 4.54 -2.45 8.56
C ARG A 149 3.43 -2.10 7.57
N LEU A 150 3.80 -1.55 6.40
CA LEU A 150 2.86 -1.12 5.36
C LEU A 150 2.60 -2.26 4.36
N PHE A 151 1.73 -3.17 4.76
CA PHE A 151 1.26 -4.32 4.00
C PHE A 151 -0.23 -4.48 4.20
N PHE A 152 -0.96 -4.94 3.19
CA PHE A 152 -2.41 -5.21 3.31
C PHE A 152 -2.70 -6.45 4.15
N THR A 153 -1.81 -7.45 4.12
CA THR A 153 -2.03 -8.73 4.79
C THR A 153 -0.81 -9.16 5.60
N ASP A 154 -1.05 -10.03 6.58
CA ASP A 154 0.01 -10.70 7.33
C ASP A 154 0.61 -11.87 6.51
N GLY A 155 0.99 -11.56 5.26
CA GLY A 155 1.64 -12.50 4.36
C GLY A 155 3.08 -12.84 4.77
N TYR A 156 3.73 -13.68 3.95
CA TYR A 156 5.09 -14.17 4.21
C TYR A 156 6.08 -13.04 4.54
N LEU A 157 6.05 -11.96 3.77
CA LEU A 157 7.02 -10.87 3.94
C LEU A 157 6.75 -10.06 5.21
N ALA A 158 5.49 -9.74 5.51
CA ALA A 158 5.12 -9.05 6.73
C ALA A 158 5.54 -9.85 7.98
N LYS A 159 5.34 -11.17 7.95
CA LYS A 159 5.79 -12.10 9.01
C LYS A 159 7.31 -12.16 9.12
N LYS A 160 8.02 -12.24 7.99
CA LYS A 160 9.49 -12.24 7.97
C LYS A 160 10.07 -10.98 8.62
N ILE A 161 9.52 -9.82 8.30
CA ILE A 161 9.91 -8.54 8.90
C ILE A 161 9.58 -8.54 10.40
N GLY A 162 8.37 -8.95 10.78
CA GLY A 162 7.95 -9.06 12.18
C GLY A 162 8.90 -9.93 13.00
N PHE A 163 9.19 -11.12 12.52
CA PHE A 163 10.11 -12.06 13.18
C PHE A 163 11.52 -11.47 13.35
N TRP A 164 11.99 -10.69 12.37
CA TRP A 164 13.28 -10.01 12.49
C TRP A 164 13.26 -9.01 13.67
N PHE A 165 12.22 -8.19 13.81
CA PHE A 165 12.09 -7.24 14.92
C PHE A 165 12.01 -7.97 16.26
N GLU A 166 11.15 -8.97 16.38
CA GLU A 166 11.02 -9.78 17.59
C GLU A 166 12.35 -10.37 18.06
N LYS A 167 13.19 -10.81 17.12
CA LYS A 167 14.49 -11.42 17.43
C LYS A 167 15.58 -10.40 17.74
N ASN A 168 15.64 -9.29 16.99
CA ASN A 168 16.80 -8.38 17.01
C ASN A 168 16.50 -7.08 17.77
N ARG A 169 15.24 -6.72 17.91
CA ARG A 169 14.76 -5.50 18.57
C ARG A 169 13.49 -5.76 19.38
N PRO A 170 13.53 -6.64 20.40
CA PRO A 170 12.33 -7.05 21.16
C PRO A 170 11.72 -5.91 21.98
N GLN A 171 12.43 -4.78 22.11
CA GLN A 171 11.94 -3.57 22.78
C GLN A 171 11.06 -2.70 21.89
N ASP A 172 11.05 -2.92 20.56
CA ASP A 172 10.24 -2.16 19.61
C ASP A 172 8.77 -2.59 19.69
N VAL A 173 7.87 -1.65 19.48
CA VAL A 173 6.42 -1.89 19.46
C VAL A 173 5.98 -2.14 18.03
N LEU A 174 5.69 -3.39 17.73
CA LEU A 174 5.30 -3.79 16.40
C LEU A 174 3.78 -3.70 16.23
N LEU A 175 3.31 -2.80 15.38
CA LEU A 175 1.89 -2.65 15.07
C LEU A 175 1.46 -3.67 14.03
N GLU A 176 0.17 -4.03 14.05
CA GLU A 176 -0.44 -4.88 13.02
C GLU A 176 -0.42 -4.21 11.64
N GLN A 177 -0.59 -5.02 10.59
CA GLN A 177 -0.60 -4.55 9.21
C GLN A 177 -1.82 -3.69 8.88
N LEU A 178 -1.77 -3.06 7.70
CA LEU A 178 -2.83 -2.26 7.13
C LEU A 178 -3.97 -3.17 6.60
N LEU A 179 -4.74 -3.75 7.50
CA LEU A 179 -5.87 -4.65 7.18
C LEU A 179 -7.21 -4.11 7.64
N ASP A 180 -7.35 -2.81 7.63
CA ASP A 180 -8.67 -2.24 7.85
C ASP A 180 -9.46 -2.29 6.54
N ALA A 181 -10.44 -3.21 6.47
CA ALA A 181 -11.30 -3.33 5.31
C ALA A 181 -12.06 -2.02 5.02
N GLU A 182 -12.36 -1.21 6.03
CA GLU A 182 -13.02 0.09 5.85
C GLU A 182 -12.07 1.11 5.23
N ALA A 183 -10.82 1.20 5.67
CA ALA A 183 -9.82 2.11 5.09
C ALA A 183 -9.52 1.73 3.64
N VAL A 184 -9.38 0.44 3.33
CA VAL A 184 -9.19 -0.04 1.96
C VAL A 184 -10.41 0.28 1.09
N HIS A 185 -11.62 0.09 1.59
CA HIS A 185 -12.85 0.43 0.86
C HIS A 185 -12.92 1.94 0.55
N LYS A 186 -12.61 2.79 1.52
CA LYS A 186 -12.56 4.25 1.32
C LYS A 186 -11.50 4.63 0.28
N ALA A 187 -10.32 4.00 0.35
CA ALA A 187 -9.25 4.25 -0.62
C ALA A 187 -9.62 3.84 -2.05
N LEU A 188 -10.29 2.70 -2.22
CA LEU A 188 -10.84 2.28 -3.51
C LEU A 188 -11.88 3.29 -4.05
N LYS A 189 -12.76 3.78 -3.16
CA LYS A 189 -13.75 4.78 -3.50
C LYS A 189 -13.09 6.08 -3.97
N GLU A 190 -12.08 6.59 -3.25
CA GLU A 190 -11.33 7.77 -3.66
C GLU A 190 -10.75 7.61 -5.07
N ARG A 191 -10.13 6.46 -5.39
CA ARG A 191 -9.58 6.22 -6.74
C ARG A 191 -10.65 6.19 -7.83
N LEU A 192 -11.84 5.69 -7.53
CA LEU A 192 -12.96 5.70 -8.47
C LEU A 192 -13.57 7.10 -8.62
N GLU A 193 -13.56 7.92 -7.58
CA GLU A 193 -13.94 9.34 -7.62
C GLU A 193 -12.94 10.14 -8.48
N ASP A 194 -11.63 9.95 -8.26
CA ASP A 194 -10.55 10.57 -9.04
C ASP A 194 -10.67 10.22 -10.54
N ALA A 195 -11.06 8.99 -10.87
CA ALA A 195 -11.31 8.53 -12.24
C ALA A 195 -12.67 8.99 -12.80
N GLY A 196 -13.47 9.71 -12.02
CA GLY A 196 -14.80 10.19 -12.44
C GLY A 196 -15.86 9.09 -12.61
N CYS A 197 -15.64 7.91 -12.04
CA CYS A 197 -16.58 6.78 -12.12
C CYS A 197 -17.77 6.92 -11.17
N ILE A 198 -17.56 7.59 -10.06
CA ILE A 198 -18.56 7.83 -9.01
C ILE A 198 -18.44 9.27 -8.50
N ARG A 199 -19.48 9.74 -7.78
CA ARG A 199 -19.54 11.08 -7.18
C ARG A 199 -19.62 10.99 -5.67
#